data_7b6367b6b8c75b169fc5fc92ace3f03b
#
_entry.id   7b6367b6b8c75b169fc5fc92ace3f03b
#
_cell.length_a   1.000
_cell.length_b   1.000
_cell.length_c   1.000
_cell.angle_alpha   90.00
_cell.angle_beta   90.00
_cell.angle_gamma   90.00
#
_symmetry.space_group_name_H-M   'P 1'
#
loop_
_entity.id
_entity.type
_entity.pdbx_description
1 polymer ?
#
loop_
_entity_poly.entity_id
_entity_poly.type
_entity_poly.pdbx_seq_one_letter_code
_entity_poly.pdbx_strand_id
1 'polypeptide(L)'
;MPQQNGSLPEGMRWHYRMRTHGWSNAWFSAEGADAASEGRVSSPGAQVVADAKARTLTITIPAKALGNPASLSGIKLYLNTWDYDGGYRGLSVEGGGMLFGGDRADGTKVLDETEVLVLP
;
A
#
# COMPACT_ATOMS: atom_id res chain seq x y z
N MET A 1 -6.20 -8.07 3.49
CA MET A 1 -5.56 -7.57 2.24
C MET A 1 -4.83 -8.74 1.61
N PRO A 2 -5.11 -9.06 0.34
CA PRO A 2 -4.43 -10.15 -0.35
C PRO A 2 -2.91 -10.01 -0.23
N GLN A 3 -2.22 -11.12 -0.05
CA GLN A 3 -0.76 -11.22 0.04
C GLN A 3 -0.08 -10.58 1.26
N GLN A 4 -0.78 -9.75 2.03
CA GLN A 4 -0.21 -9.07 3.19
C GLN A 4 -0.49 -9.77 4.52
N ASN A 5 -1.40 -10.75 4.54
CA ASN A 5 -1.93 -11.35 5.77
C ASN A 5 -2.35 -10.32 6.83
N GLY A 6 -2.86 -9.17 6.34
CA GLY A 6 -3.27 -8.07 7.19
C GLY A 6 -4.71 -7.64 6.89
N SER A 7 -5.34 -6.99 7.83
CA SER A 7 -6.65 -6.36 7.69
C SER A 7 -6.51 -4.86 7.49
N LEU A 8 -7.53 -4.25 6.93
CA LEU A 8 -7.68 -2.80 6.97
C LEU A 8 -8.06 -2.35 8.37
N PRO A 9 -7.77 -1.09 8.74
CA PRO A 9 -8.28 -0.50 9.96
C PRO A 9 -9.79 -0.67 10.10
N GLU A 10 -10.27 -0.79 11.33
CA GLU A 10 -11.69 -0.99 11.60
C GLU A 10 -12.55 0.09 10.94
N GLY A 11 -13.66 -0.32 10.36
CA GLY A 11 -14.60 0.57 9.67
C GLY A 11 -14.09 1.14 8.34
N MET A 12 -12.91 0.73 7.87
CA MET A 12 -12.39 1.15 6.58
C MET A 12 -12.66 0.10 5.50
N ARG A 13 -13.21 0.55 4.37
CA ARG A 13 -13.24 -0.19 3.11
C ARG A 13 -12.47 0.60 2.07
N TRP A 14 -11.66 -0.08 1.27
CA TRP A 14 -10.96 0.58 0.21
C TRP A 14 -11.80 0.60 -1.08
N HIS A 15 -11.74 1.72 -1.80
CA HIS A 15 -12.33 1.88 -3.12
C HIS A 15 -11.25 1.84 -4.20
N TYR A 16 -10.10 2.39 -3.86
CA TYR A 16 -8.89 2.41 -4.69
C TYR A 16 -7.70 2.03 -3.85
N ARG A 17 -6.77 1.33 -4.48
CA ARG A 17 -5.53 0.91 -3.85
C ARG A 17 -4.37 1.09 -4.82
N MET A 18 -3.26 1.60 -4.31
CA MET A 18 -2.00 1.59 -5.00
C MET A 18 -1.07 0.57 -4.36
N ARG A 19 -0.40 -0.20 -5.19
CA ARG A 19 0.75 -0.99 -4.80
C ARG A 19 1.96 -0.47 -5.56
N THR A 20 3.02 -0.12 -4.84
CA THR A 20 4.25 0.40 -5.42
C THR A 20 5.46 -0.28 -4.81
N HIS A 21 6.44 -0.52 -5.65
CA HIS A 21 7.77 -0.99 -5.29
C HIS A 21 8.79 -0.50 -6.32
N GLY A 22 10.08 -0.75 -6.10
CA GLY A 22 11.17 -0.13 -6.85
C GLY A 22 11.15 -0.33 -8.38
N TRP A 23 10.36 -1.26 -8.89
CA TRP A 23 10.30 -1.60 -10.32
C TRP A 23 8.90 -1.53 -10.94
N SER A 24 7.85 -1.38 -10.17
CA SER A 24 6.51 -1.21 -10.74
C SER A 24 5.54 -0.54 -9.79
N ASN A 25 4.51 0.06 -10.38
CA ASN A 25 3.36 0.62 -9.69
C ASN A 25 2.09 0.05 -10.31
N ALA A 26 1.12 -0.27 -9.48
CA ALA A 26 -0.20 -0.71 -9.92
C ALA A 26 -1.29 0.03 -9.15
N TRP A 27 -2.30 0.49 -9.87
CA TRP A 27 -3.49 1.13 -9.34
C TRP A 27 -4.69 0.20 -9.54
N PHE A 28 -5.45 -0.03 -8.49
CA PHE A 28 -6.58 -0.93 -8.49
C PHE A 28 -7.85 -0.21 -8.04
N SER A 29 -8.97 -0.55 -8.68
CA SER A 29 -10.29 -0.33 -8.11
C SER A 29 -10.74 -1.56 -7.34
N ALA A 30 -11.64 -1.38 -6.37
CA ALA A 30 -12.18 -2.49 -5.58
C ALA A 30 -13.15 -3.39 -6.36
N GLU A 31 -13.38 -3.13 -7.63
CA GLU A 31 -14.23 -3.96 -8.47
C GLU A 31 -13.68 -5.38 -8.57
N GLY A 32 -14.46 -6.36 -8.15
CA GLY A 32 -14.07 -7.78 -8.15
C GLY A 32 -13.01 -8.13 -7.08
N ALA A 33 -12.76 -7.25 -6.12
CA ALA A 33 -11.85 -7.55 -5.01
C ALA A 33 -12.49 -8.46 -3.99
N ASP A 34 -11.72 -9.43 -3.51
CA ASP A 34 -12.08 -10.34 -2.42
C ASP A 34 -10.84 -10.73 -1.60
N ALA A 35 -10.93 -11.79 -0.82
CA ALA A 35 -9.82 -12.28 -0.01
C ALA A 35 -8.62 -12.80 -0.84
N ALA A 36 -8.88 -13.24 -2.07
CA ALA A 36 -7.87 -13.80 -2.98
C ALA A 36 -7.52 -12.89 -4.16
N SER A 37 -8.37 -11.89 -4.46
CA SER A 37 -8.26 -11.00 -5.60
C SER A 37 -7.96 -9.57 -5.19
N GLU A 38 -6.98 -8.97 -5.86
CA GLU A 38 -6.58 -7.57 -5.63
C GLU A 38 -7.55 -6.54 -6.21
N GLY A 39 -8.60 -6.98 -6.90
CA GLY A 39 -9.51 -6.12 -7.64
C GLY A 39 -9.03 -5.88 -9.07
N ARG A 40 -9.61 -4.88 -9.74
CA ARG A 40 -9.36 -4.59 -11.14
C ARG A 40 -8.26 -3.55 -11.31
N VAL A 41 -7.26 -3.87 -12.10
CA VAL A 41 -6.25 -2.88 -12.52
C VAL A 41 -6.93 -1.75 -13.28
N SER A 42 -6.65 -0.52 -12.90
CA SER A 42 -7.27 0.69 -13.43
C SER A 42 -6.23 1.64 -14.04
N SER A 43 -6.62 2.35 -15.08
CA SER A 43 -5.82 3.39 -15.75
C SER A 43 -6.68 4.66 -15.92
N PRO A 44 -6.12 5.84 -15.73
CA PRO A 44 -4.73 6.12 -15.37
C PRO A 44 -4.45 5.73 -13.91
N GLY A 45 -3.20 5.33 -13.65
CA GLY A 45 -2.72 5.09 -12.29
C GLY A 45 -2.12 6.34 -11.64
N ALA A 46 -1.61 6.17 -10.43
CA ALA A 46 -0.83 7.20 -9.77
C ALA A 46 0.61 7.24 -10.31
N GLN A 47 1.23 8.41 -10.23
CA GLN A 47 2.66 8.60 -10.48
C GLN A 47 3.41 8.65 -9.16
N VAL A 48 4.59 8.07 -9.12
CA VAL A 48 5.45 8.05 -7.93
C VAL A 48 6.81 8.62 -8.30
N VAL A 49 7.26 9.59 -7.50
CA VAL A 49 8.60 10.18 -7.61
C VAL A 49 9.27 10.08 -6.26
N ALA A 50 10.43 9.45 -6.22
CA ALA A 50 11.28 9.37 -5.03
C ALA A 50 12.43 10.38 -5.14
N ASP A 51 12.61 11.18 -4.11
CA ASP A 51 13.79 12.03 -3.93
C ASP A 51 14.56 11.54 -2.70
N ALA A 52 15.64 10.81 -2.95
CA ALA A 52 16.48 10.25 -1.90
C ALA A 52 17.20 11.35 -1.09
N LYS A 53 17.53 12.49 -1.72
CA LYS A 53 18.21 13.60 -1.04
C LYS A 53 17.27 14.33 -0.09
N ALA A 54 16.04 14.59 -0.54
CA ALA A 54 15.01 15.18 0.29
C ALA A 54 14.34 14.17 1.23
N ARG A 55 14.60 12.86 1.04
CA ARG A 55 13.95 11.76 1.76
C ARG A 55 12.43 11.81 1.64
N THR A 56 11.95 12.11 0.45
CA THR A 56 10.51 12.22 0.17
C THR A 56 10.08 11.23 -0.89
N LEU A 57 8.85 10.80 -0.76
CA LEU A 57 8.12 10.05 -1.77
C LEU A 57 6.87 10.86 -2.14
N THR A 58 6.81 11.32 -3.36
CA THR A 58 5.64 12.06 -3.87
C THR A 58 4.78 11.16 -4.70
N ILE A 59 3.51 11.03 -4.31
CA ILE A 59 2.51 10.25 -5.04
C ILE A 59 1.48 11.22 -5.60
N THR A 60 1.40 11.30 -6.92
CA THR A 60 0.41 12.14 -7.62
C THR A 60 -0.71 11.26 -8.15
N ILE A 61 -1.92 11.48 -7.65
CA ILE A 61 -3.11 10.74 -8.05
C ILE A 61 -4.00 11.68 -8.88
N PRO A 62 -4.15 11.46 -10.18
CA PRO A 62 -5.04 12.29 -10.99
C PRO A 62 -6.50 12.05 -10.58
N ALA A 63 -7.33 13.10 -10.58
CA ALA A 63 -8.73 13.01 -10.20
C ALA A 63 -9.50 11.90 -10.95
N LYS A 64 -9.16 11.68 -12.22
CA LYS A 64 -9.74 10.61 -13.03
C LYS A 64 -9.47 9.22 -12.46
N ALA A 65 -8.33 9.01 -11.79
CA ALA A 65 -8.02 7.73 -11.14
C ALA A 65 -8.90 7.45 -9.91
N LEU A 66 -9.53 8.50 -9.37
CA LEU A 66 -10.49 8.44 -8.27
C LEU A 66 -11.95 8.55 -8.75
N GLY A 67 -12.19 8.45 -10.06
CA GLY A 67 -13.54 8.60 -10.62
C GLY A 67 -14.04 10.04 -10.70
N ASN A 68 -13.16 11.05 -10.70
CA ASN A 68 -13.46 12.48 -10.74
C ASN A 68 -14.42 12.92 -9.60
N PRO A 69 -14.07 12.71 -8.34
CA PRO A 69 -14.93 13.14 -7.24
C PRO A 69 -15.12 14.68 -7.28
N ALA A 70 -16.30 15.14 -6.94
CA ALA A 70 -16.60 16.59 -6.86
C ALA A 70 -15.87 17.28 -5.70
N SER A 71 -15.48 16.54 -4.68
CA SER A 71 -14.72 17.01 -3.52
C SER A 71 -13.78 15.90 -3.04
N LEU A 72 -12.67 16.29 -2.44
CA LEU A 72 -11.78 15.36 -1.72
C LEU A 72 -12.12 15.27 -0.23
N SER A 73 -13.02 16.13 0.25
CA SER A 73 -13.43 16.15 1.66
C SER A 73 -14.01 14.79 2.08
N GLY A 74 -13.55 14.30 3.22
CA GLY A 74 -14.00 13.01 3.76
C GLY A 74 -13.33 11.78 3.14
N ILE A 75 -12.47 11.96 2.15
CA ILE A 75 -11.66 10.83 1.63
C ILE A 75 -10.74 10.34 2.74
N LYS A 76 -10.77 9.04 2.96
CA LYS A 76 -9.90 8.36 3.92
C LYS A 76 -8.68 7.79 3.20
N LEU A 77 -7.51 8.06 3.75
CA LEU A 77 -6.23 7.52 3.30
C LEU A 77 -5.63 6.63 4.37
N TYR A 78 -5.07 5.53 3.95
CA TYR A 78 -4.31 4.62 4.78
C TYR A 78 -3.10 4.15 3.99
N LEU A 79 -1.92 4.22 4.59
CA LEU A 79 -0.68 3.77 3.99
C LEU A 79 -0.06 2.70 4.86
N ASN A 80 0.50 1.71 4.22
CA ASN A 80 1.35 0.74 4.90
C ASN A 80 2.57 0.40 4.06
N THR A 81 3.61 -0.04 4.71
CA THR A 81 4.74 -0.70 4.09
C THR A 81 4.68 -2.19 4.40
N TRP A 82 5.09 -3.02 3.46
CA TRP A 82 5.02 -4.47 3.63
C TRP A 82 6.09 -5.18 2.81
N ASP A 83 6.43 -6.38 3.25
CA ASP A 83 7.34 -7.23 2.52
C ASP A 83 6.58 -8.12 1.55
N TYR A 84 7.04 -8.10 0.30
CA TYR A 84 6.38 -8.79 -0.81
C TYR A 84 7.04 -10.11 -1.20
N ASP A 85 8.34 -10.25 -1.03
CA ASP A 85 9.09 -11.32 -1.68
C ASP A 85 9.07 -12.66 -0.96
N GLY A 86 8.34 -12.76 0.15
CA GLY A 86 8.09 -14.02 0.85
C GLY A 86 9.34 -14.67 1.46
N GLY A 87 10.46 -13.96 1.44
CA GLY A 87 11.72 -14.39 2.01
C GLY A 87 12.11 -13.61 3.25
N TYR A 88 12.86 -14.24 4.15
CA TYR A 88 13.54 -13.54 5.20
C TYR A 88 14.69 -12.73 4.65
N ARG A 89 14.69 -11.45 4.94
CA ARG A 89 15.87 -10.62 4.74
C ARG A 89 16.50 -10.31 6.09
N GLY A 90 17.73 -10.74 6.28
CA GLY A 90 18.54 -10.25 7.39
C GLY A 90 18.84 -8.78 7.16
N LEU A 91 18.36 -7.90 8.03
CA LEU A 91 18.98 -6.59 8.16
C LEU A 91 20.27 -6.80 8.91
N SER A 92 21.41 -6.46 8.27
CA SER A 92 22.69 -6.45 8.93
C SER A 92 22.71 -5.34 10.00
N VAL A 93 22.35 -5.70 11.20
CA VAL A 93 22.58 -4.86 12.39
C VAL A 93 23.58 -5.61 13.26
N GLU A 94 24.66 -4.96 13.65
CA GLU A 94 25.59 -5.52 14.63
C GLU A 94 24.81 -5.93 15.89
N GLY A 95 24.85 -7.21 16.23
CA GLY A 95 24.27 -7.70 17.47
C GLY A 95 22.95 -8.47 17.39
N GLY A 96 22.49 -8.81 16.23
CA GLY A 96 21.28 -9.63 16.06
C GLY A 96 20.36 -9.09 14.98
N GLY A 97 20.28 -9.75 13.86
CA GLY A 97 19.52 -9.27 12.72
C GLY A 97 18.02 -9.20 13.02
N MET A 98 17.41 -8.08 12.72
CA MET A 98 15.97 -8.07 12.46
C MET A 98 15.73 -8.77 11.12
N LEU A 99 14.79 -9.68 11.11
CA LEU A 99 14.37 -10.37 9.90
C LEU A 99 13.14 -9.65 9.35
N PHE A 100 13.23 -9.24 8.10
CA PHE A 100 12.08 -8.72 7.36
C PHE A 100 11.38 -9.82 6.59
N GLY A 101 10.10 -9.67 6.51
CA GLY A 101 9.25 -10.60 5.83
C GLY A 101 9.25 -11.93 6.53
N GLY A 102 8.30 -12.68 6.38
CA GLY A 102 8.26 -13.97 6.98
C GLY A 102 7.77 -14.97 5.99
N ASP A 103 8.35 -16.11 6.01
CA ASP A 103 7.78 -17.33 5.49
C ASP A 103 6.65 -17.84 6.40
N ARG A 104 6.29 -17.11 7.44
CA ARG A 104 5.12 -17.43 8.25
C ARG A 104 3.88 -17.20 7.42
N ALA A 105 3.27 -18.29 6.99
CA ALA A 105 2.03 -18.27 6.24
C ALA A 105 0.88 -17.57 6.99
N ASP A 106 0.96 -17.50 8.31
CA ASP A 106 -0.01 -16.96 9.24
C ASP A 106 0.33 -15.56 9.80
N GLY A 107 1.56 -15.09 9.58
CA GLY A 107 2.02 -13.77 10.05
C GLY A 107 1.62 -12.63 9.13
N THR A 108 1.35 -11.43 9.69
CA THR A 108 1.23 -10.22 8.87
C THR A 108 2.56 -9.87 8.23
N LYS A 109 2.52 -9.46 6.98
CA LYS A 109 3.68 -8.95 6.24
C LYS A 109 3.78 -7.42 6.28
N VAL A 110 2.85 -6.77 6.95
CA VAL A 110 2.89 -5.32 7.16
C VAL A 110 4.00 -4.98 8.14
N LEU A 111 4.88 -4.07 7.74
CA LEU A 111 6.04 -3.64 8.50
C LEU A 111 5.75 -2.38 9.29
N ASP A 112 5.04 -1.45 8.67
CA ASP A 112 4.66 -0.17 9.25
C ASP A 112 3.39 0.34 8.61
N GLU A 113 2.61 1.14 9.33
CA GLU A 113 1.33 1.65 8.89
C GLU A 113 1.00 3.00 9.51
N THR A 114 0.19 3.79 8.80
CA THR A 114 -0.34 5.04 9.34
C THR A 114 -1.68 4.81 10.04
N GLU A 115 -2.06 5.75 10.88
CA GLU A 115 -3.47 5.92 11.20
C GLU A 115 -4.26 6.30 9.93
N VAL A 116 -5.59 6.15 10.00
CA VAL A 116 -6.46 6.58 8.91
C VAL A 116 -6.49 8.11 8.87
N LEU A 117 -5.97 8.68 7.80
CA LEU A 117 -6.02 10.11 7.54
C LEU A 117 -7.34 10.45 6.84
N VAL A 118 -8.03 11.48 7.29
CA VAL A 118 -9.26 11.97 6.67
C VAL A 118 -8.98 13.36 6.07
N LEU A 119 -9.21 13.50 4.77
CA LEU A 119 -9.04 14.79 4.12
C LEU A 119 -10.14 15.78 4.54
N PRO A 120 -9.78 17.04 4.77
CA PRO A 120 -10.73 18.08 5.20
C PRO A 120 -11.80 18.44 4.16
#